data_521e1f86722a0f33b04211ccbb8d4767
#
_entry.id   521e1f86722a0f33b04211ccbb8d4767
#
_cell.length_a   1.000
_cell.length_b   1.000
_cell.length_c   1.000
_cell.angle_alpha   90.00
_cell.angle_beta   90.00
_cell.angle_gamma   90.00
#
_symmetry.space_group_name_H-M   'P 1'
#
loop_
_entity.id
_entity.type
_entity.pdbx_description
1 polymer ?
#
loop_
_entity_poly.entity_id
_entity_poly.type
_entity_poly.pdbx_seq_one_letter_code
_entity_poly.pdbx_strand_id
1 'polypeptide(L)'
;MKKFLLILCIIFLSLIGALKIQKFLQKQYFLSKLKEKYFITIAYEKIKDPDKRKNKIMGYDGKKKIGYANTEKIESILSYEDGKIFYYKEFYTTEREIVEYDLKNQKIINSFPFPDTDCSLKNMIKVDDNLYFTNYYYYEGSEIENELYEYNLKTKNIRKILDYNGEGLPLITKERIYYSKDSKIYILDKNTEEIKYLCEGIKPFAYDNGYLYYMDTQNNLIKISEKNNQKEKLYTLESNIKIGGKPEKITDDLYLFVKLVPKFIKIEIDVDDTELELVDIKKNKKINLKDLYYRNNFFEKEQIEENILFTNTTFMFIDKK
;
A
#
# COMPACT_ATOMS: atom_id res chain seq x y z
N MET A 1 -12.59 53.89 -3.66
CA MET A 1 -12.11 52.69 -4.38
C MET A 1 -10.73 52.22 -3.94
N LYS A 2 -9.63 53.00 -4.06
CA LYS A 2 -8.27 52.51 -3.72
C LYS A 2 -8.08 52.00 -2.29
N LYS A 3 -8.66 52.65 -1.26
CA LYS A 3 -8.59 52.17 0.14
C LYS A 3 -9.35 50.84 0.37
N PHE A 4 -10.47 50.65 -0.28
CA PHE A 4 -11.23 49.42 -0.21
C PHE A 4 -10.48 48.24 -0.86
N LEU A 5 -9.86 48.46 -2.00
CA LEU A 5 -9.04 47.47 -2.69
C LEU A 5 -7.84 47.05 -1.83
N LEU A 6 -7.19 48.00 -1.16
CA LEU A 6 -6.06 47.76 -0.27
C LEU A 6 -6.47 46.85 0.92
N ILE A 7 -7.62 47.15 1.55
CA ILE A 7 -8.13 46.37 2.66
C ILE A 7 -8.44 44.92 2.20
N LEU A 8 -9.06 44.77 1.03
CA LEU A 8 -9.32 43.46 0.44
C LEU A 8 -8.02 42.66 0.19
N CYS A 9 -6.99 43.30 -0.35
CA CYS A 9 -5.68 42.67 -0.54
C CYS A 9 -5.03 42.24 0.78
N ILE A 10 -5.11 43.05 1.83
CA ILE A 10 -4.57 42.69 3.15
C ILE A 10 -5.30 41.50 3.73
N ILE A 11 -6.65 41.46 3.67
CA ILE A 11 -7.47 40.32 4.13
C ILE A 11 -7.09 39.08 3.34
N PHE A 12 -6.97 39.15 2.03
CA PHE A 12 -6.64 38.01 1.17
C PHE A 12 -5.22 37.50 1.47
N LEU A 13 -4.25 38.34 1.66
CA LEU A 13 -2.87 37.96 2.03
C LEU A 13 -2.82 37.32 3.43
N SER A 14 -3.61 37.83 4.38
CA SER A 14 -3.69 37.24 5.74
C SER A 14 -4.36 35.87 5.73
N LEU A 15 -5.39 35.65 4.92
CA LEU A 15 -6.04 34.38 4.70
C LEU A 15 -5.06 33.35 4.07
N ILE A 16 -4.32 33.76 3.06
CA ILE A 16 -3.28 32.89 2.45
C ILE A 16 -2.21 32.53 3.48
N GLY A 17 -1.77 33.50 4.29
CA GLY A 17 -0.81 33.28 5.37
C GLY A 17 -1.33 32.27 6.39
N ALA A 18 -2.59 32.42 6.85
CA ALA A 18 -3.22 31.51 7.79
C ALA A 18 -3.35 30.09 7.23
N LEU A 19 -3.75 29.92 5.96
CA LEU A 19 -3.83 28.64 5.29
C LEU A 19 -2.46 27.93 5.17
N LYS A 20 -1.40 28.69 4.89
CA LYS A 20 -0.03 28.14 4.84
C LYS A 20 0.44 27.68 6.22
N ILE A 21 0.16 28.45 7.26
CA ILE A 21 0.48 28.08 8.65
C ILE A 21 -0.30 26.82 9.05
N GLN A 22 -1.58 26.77 8.77
CA GLN A 22 -2.42 25.60 9.07
C GLN A 22 -1.87 24.32 8.38
N LYS A 23 -1.55 24.39 7.09
CA LYS A 23 -0.95 23.27 6.36
C LYS A 23 0.40 22.86 6.94
N PHE A 24 1.23 23.83 7.32
CA PHE A 24 2.51 23.56 7.97
C PHE A 24 2.32 22.84 9.30
N LEU A 25 1.43 23.31 10.17
CA LEU A 25 1.15 22.68 11.46
C LEU A 25 0.58 21.27 11.30
N GLN A 26 -0.32 21.07 10.33
CA GLN A 26 -0.85 19.76 9.99
C GLN A 26 0.26 18.80 9.54
N LYS A 27 1.16 19.25 8.68
CA LYS A 27 2.33 18.48 8.26
C LYS A 27 3.23 18.08 9.43
N GLN A 28 3.57 19.04 10.31
CA GLN A 28 4.39 18.76 11.50
C GLN A 28 3.71 17.74 12.43
N TYR A 29 2.39 17.84 12.56
CA TYR A 29 1.62 16.87 13.35
C TYR A 29 1.81 15.43 12.81
N PHE A 30 1.60 15.19 11.51
CA PHE A 30 1.76 13.86 10.94
C PHE A 30 3.21 13.37 10.95
N LEU A 31 4.18 14.25 10.68
CA LEU A 31 5.60 13.90 10.81
C LEU A 31 5.98 13.48 12.24
N SER A 32 5.38 14.12 13.25
CA SER A 32 5.60 13.71 14.65
C SER A 32 5.02 12.33 14.96
N LYS A 33 3.90 11.95 14.35
CA LYS A 33 3.29 10.63 14.47
C LYS A 33 4.10 9.54 13.77
N LEU A 34 4.79 9.91 12.70
CA LEU A 34 5.63 9.01 11.88
C LEU A 34 7.11 9.03 12.27
N LYS A 35 7.49 9.69 13.38
CA LYS A 35 8.91 9.87 13.76
C LYS A 35 9.67 8.54 13.92
N GLU A 36 8.98 7.47 14.34
CA GLU A 36 9.52 6.13 14.54
C GLU A 36 9.33 5.20 13.33
N LYS A 37 8.87 5.75 12.21
CA LYS A 37 8.61 5.00 10.97
C LYS A 37 9.48 5.50 9.83
N TYR A 38 9.92 4.57 8.98
CA TYR A 38 10.38 4.86 7.64
C TYR A 38 9.25 4.63 6.66
N PHE A 39 9.08 5.52 5.71
CA PHE A 39 8.25 5.28 4.53
C PHE A 39 9.16 4.81 3.40
N ILE A 40 8.91 3.62 2.88
CA ILE A 40 9.66 3.03 1.77
C ILE A 40 8.74 2.94 0.56
N THR A 41 9.24 3.34 -0.59
CA THR A 41 8.50 3.28 -1.86
C THR A 41 9.43 2.98 -3.02
N ILE A 42 8.84 2.55 -4.13
CA ILE A 42 9.53 2.44 -5.42
C ILE A 42 9.43 3.80 -6.13
N ALA A 43 10.56 4.36 -6.50
CA ALA A 43 10.62 5.55 -7.32
C ALA A 43 11.11 5.21 -8.73
N TYR A 44 10.44 5.77 -9.72
CA TYR A 44 10.77 5.58 -11.13
C TYR A 44 11.56 6.77 -11.66
N GLU A 45 12.59 6.48 -12.45
CA GLU A 45 13.33 7.53 -13.15
C GLU A 45 12.55 7.95 -14.40
N LYS A 46 12.35 9.29 -14.56
CA LYS A 46 11.63 9.80 -15.73
C LYS A 46 12.55 9.74 -16.95
N ILE A 47 12.49 8.64 -17.68
CA ILE A 47 13.20 8.45 -18.95
C ILE A 47 12.15 8.39 -20.08
N LYS A 48 12.46 9.02 -21.24
CA LYS A 48 11.58 9.00 -22.42
C LYS A 48 11.37 7.61 -22.99
N ASP A 49 12.32 6.73 -22.79
CA ASP A 49 12.31 5.34 -23.28
C ASP A 49 11.87 4.42 -22.13
N PRO A 50 10.66 3.83 -22.18
CA PRO A 50 10.18 2.93 -21.14
C PRO A 50 11.10 1.75 -20.87
N ASP A 51 11.80 1.27 -21.89
CA ASP A 51 12.67 0.10 -21.80
C ASP A 51 13.98 0.37 -21.04
N LYS A 52 14.32 1.63 -20.86
CA LYS A 52 15.52 2.07 -20.11
C LYS A 52 15.19 2.60 -18.72
N ARG A 53 13.93 2.49 -18.27
CA ARG A 53 13.53 2.96 -16.93
C ARG A 53 14.29 2.21 -15.85
N LYS A 54 14.92 2.95 -14.95
CA LYS A 54 15.51 2.42 -13.73
C LYS A 54 14.61 2.77 -12.55
N ASN A 55 14.28 1.76 -11.76
CA ASN A 55 13.52 1.93 -10.55
C ASN A 55 14.47 1.95 -9.36
N LYS A 56 14.13 2.73 -8.33
CA LYS A 56 14.91 2.82 -7.11
C LYS A 56 14.01 2.55 -5.92
N ILE A 57 14.48 1.75 -4.99
CA ILE A 57 13.85 1.71 -3.67
C ILE A 57 14.32 2.94 -2.92
N MET A 58 13.36 3.71 -2.42
CA MET A 58 13.63 4.95 -1.69
C MET A 58 12.93 4.92 -0.34
N GLY A 59 13.64 5.40 0.67
CA GLY A 59 13.09 5.54 2.01
C GLY A 59 13.14 6.98 2.49
N TYR A 60 12.22 7.32 3.37
CA TYR A 60 12.09 8.61 4.03
C TYR A 60 11.90 8.43 5.52
N ASP A 61 12.65 9.18 6.32
CA ASP A 61 12.51 9.21 7.77
C ASP A 61 11.70 10.41 8.29
N GLY A 62 11.00 11.08 7.39
CA GLY A 62 10.27 12.31 7.67
C GLY A 62 11.12 13.58 7.60
N LYS A 63 12.46 13.46 7.52
CA LYS A 63 13.39 14.62 7.45
C LYS A 63 14.27 14.58 6.21
N LYS A 64 14.78 13.42 5.86
CA LYS A 64 15.70 13.24 4.74
C LYS A 64 15.39 11.99 3.94
N LYS A 65 15.76 12.03 2.68
CA LYS A 65 15.74 10.89 1.78
C LYS A 65 16.85 9.93 2.19
N ILE A 66 16.49 8.67 2.31
CA ILE A 66 17.41 7.56 2.48
C ILE A 66 17.29 6.76 1.17
N GLY A 67 18.20 6.99 0.21
CA GLY A 67 18.22 6.23 -1.04
C GLY A 67 18.82 4.85 -0.79
N TYR A 68 18.11 3.81 -1.22
CA TYR A 68 18.56 2.45 -0.94
C TYR A 68 19.13 1.75 -2.16
N ALA A 69 18.39 1.40 -3.13
CA ALA A 69 18.88 0.57 -4.23
C ALA A 69 18.73 1.26 -5.59
N ASN A 70 19.80 1.22 -6.37
CA ASN A 70 19.76 1.52 -7.79
C ASN A 70 19.60 0.18 -8.50
N THR A 71 18.39 -0.27 -8.75
CA THR A 71 18.14 -1.54 -9.39
C THR A 71 17.26 -1.36 -10.60
N GLU A 72 17.49 -2.16 -11.62
CA GLU A 72 16.67 -2.18 -12.81
C GLU A 72 15.38 -2.96 -12.53
N LYS A 73 14.22 -2.41 -12.89
CA LYS A 73 12.91 -3.09 -12.95
C LYS A 73 12.41 -3.78 -11.66
N ILE A 74 12.32 -3.01 -10.57
CA ILE A 74 11.59 -3.46 -9.39
C ILE A 74 10.08 -3.28 -9.66
N GLU A 75 9.31 -4.35 -9.51
CA GLU A 75 7.86 -4.32 -9.69
C GLU A 75 7.12 -4.13 -8.35
N SER A 76 7.59 -4.76 -7.29
CA SER A 76 6.93 -4.68 -5.99
C SER A 76 7.86 -4.92 -4.81
N ILE A 77 7.51 -4.31 -3.66
CA ILE A 77 8.13 -4.59 -2.37
C ILE A 77 7.28 -5.67 -1.69
N LEU A 78 7.91 -6.78 -1.30
CA LEU A 78 7.22 -7.95 -0.78
C LEU A 78 7.14 -7.98 0.74
N SER A 79 8.24 -7.62 1.42
CA SER A 79 8.31 -7.53 2.87
C SER A 79 9.54 -6.76 3.33
N TYR A 80 9.53 -6.41 4.61
CA TYR A 80 10.69 -5.93 5.35
C TYR A 80 10.86 -6.78 6.61
N GLU A 81 12.04 -7.35 6.80
CA GLU A 81 12.38 -8.22 7.92
C GLU A 81 13.82 -7.93 8.38
N ASP A 82 14.03 -7.57 9.64
CA ASP A 82 15.33 -7.40 10.26
C ASP A 82 16.37 -6.56 9.47
N GLY A 83 15.94 -5.40 8.98
CA GLY A 83 16.80 -4.49 8.21
C GLY A 83 16.98 -4.86 6.74
N LYS A 84 16.26 -5.85 6.26
CA LYS A 84 16.30 -6.33 4.88
C LYS A 84 14.97 -6.07 4.19
N ILE A 85 15.02 -5.72 2.92
CA ILE A 85 13.89 -5.64 2.03
C ILE A 85 13.90 -6.84 1.09
N PHE A 86 12.74 -7.44 0.93
CA PHE A 86 12.50 -8.40 -0.14
C PHE A 86 11.68 -7.72 -1.21
N TYR A 87 12.14 -7.79 -2.46
CA TYR A 87 11.43 -7.21 -3.60
C TYR A 87 11.40 -8.15 -4.79
N TYR A 88 10.38 -8.00 -5.62
CA TYR A 88 10.22 -8.71 -6.86
C TYR A 88 10.76 -7.87 -8.02
N LYS A 89 11.55 -8.53 -8.86
CA LYS A 89 12.17 -7.97 -10.02
C LYS A 89 11.75 -8.77 -11.24
N GLU A 90 11.29 -8.10 -12.28
CA GLU A 90 10.92 -8.72 -13.54
C GLU A 90 11.72 -8.11 -14.70
N PHE A 91 12.41 -8.97 -15.48
CA PHE A 91 13.08 -8.60 -16.72
C PHE A 91 12.35 -9.27 -17.88
N TYR A 92 11.68 -8.48 -18.72
CA TYR A 92 11.11 -8.95 -19.99
C TYR A 92 10.75 -10.44 -19.99
N THR A 93 9.66 -10.81 -19.37
CA THR A 93 8.99 -12.13 -19.45
C THR A 93 9.82 -13.38 -19.11
N THR A 94 11.13 -13.34 -19.06
CA THR A 94 11.98 -14.52 -18.95
C THR A 94 12.81 -14.63 -17.68
N GLU A 95 13.09 -13.51 -17.00
CA GLU A 95 13.88 -13.54 -15.76
C GLU A 95 13.10 -12.86 -14.63
N ARG A 96 12.54 -13.68 -13.76
CA ARG A 96 11.79 -13.26 -12.57
C ARG A 96 12.56 -13.65 -11.33
N GLU A 97 12.84 -12.68 -10.47
CA GLU A 97 13.63 -12.88 -9.26
C GLU A 97 13.00 -12.25 -8.03
N ILE A 98 13.11 -12.94 -6.90
CA ILE A 98 12.93 -12.38 -5.57
C ILE A 98 14.29 -12.01 -5.03
N VAL A 99 14.51 -10.75 -4.71
CA VAL A 99 15.79 -10.25 -4.23
C VAL A 99 15.70 -9.90 -2.75
N GLU A 100 16.64 -10.41 -1.97
CA GLU A 100 16.89 -10.02 -0.58
C GLU A 100 17.99 -8.96 -0.56
N TYR A 101 17.65 -7.76 -0.06
CA TYR A 101 18.53 -6.59 -0.05
C TYR A 101 18.73 -6.06 1.38
N ASP A 102 20.00 -5.93 1.78
CA ASP A 102 20.39 -5.34 3.05
C ASP A 102 20.38 -3.81 2.94
N LEU A 103 19.46 -3.16 3.64
CA LEU A 103 19.33 -1.71 3.64
C LEU A 103 20.52 -1.00 4.29
N LYS A 104 21.10 -1.58 5.32
CA LYS A 104 22.19 -0.97 6.07
C LYS A 104 23.50 -0.97 5.27
N ASN A 105 23.80 -2.11 4.67
CA ASN A 105 25.02 -2.28 3.88
C ASN A 105 24.84 -1.98 2.40
N GLN A 106 23.63 -1.65 1.97
CA GLN A 106 23.26 -1.29 0.60
C GLN A 106 23.71 -2.33 -0.44
N LYS A 107 23.47 -3.61 -0.17
CA LYS A 107 23.89 -4.71 -1.05
C LYS A 107 22.83 -5.80 -1.16
N ILE A 108 22.80 -6.46 -2.30
CA ILE A 108 22.07 -7.70 -2.49
C ILE A 108 22.73 -8.80 -1.66
N ILE A 109 21.94 -9.52 -0.85
CA ILE A 109 22.38 -10.65 -0.06
C ILE A 109 22.14 -11.94 -0.82
N ASN A 110 20.90 -12.10 -1.33
CA ASN A 110 20.46 -13.29 -2.06
C ASN A 110 19.56 -12.88 -3.23
N SER A 111 19.50 -13.75 -4.22
CA SER A 111 18.52 -13.73 -5.29
C SER A 111 17.93 -15.13 -5.45
N PHE A 112 16.62 -15.21 -5.53
CA PHE A 112 15.87 -16.45 -5.68
C PHE A 112 15.12 -16.39 -7.02
N PRO A 113 15.42 -17.28 -7.98
CA PRO A 113 14.66 -17.33 -9.22
C PRO A 113 13.20 -17.66 -8.91
N PHE A 114 12.28 -16.89 -9.48
CA PHE A 114 10.87 -17.20 -9.41
C PHE A 114 10.53 -18.17 -10.54
N PRO A 115 9.74 -19.22 -10.26
CA PRO A 115 9.39 -20.19 -11.29
C PRO A 115 8.66 -19.53 -12.45
N ASP A 116 8.96 -19.99 -13.66
CA ASP A 116 8.22 -19.56 -14.85
C ASP A 116 6.78 -20.05 -14.73
N THR A 117 5.86 -19.12 -14.64
CA THR A 117 4.44 -19.39 -14.58
C THR A 117 3.78 -18.63 -15.73
N ASP A 118 2.95 -19.29 -16.50
CA ASP A 118 2.18 -18.67 -17.60
C ASP A 118 1.17 -17.59 -17.12
N CYS A 119 1.35 -17.14 -15.90
CA CYS A 119 0.38 -16.35 -15.18
C CYS A 119 0.86 -14.91 -15.02
N SER A 120 -0.01 -13.97 -15.27
CA SER A 120 0.18 -12.58 -14.84
C SER A 120 0.17 -12.52 -13.31
N LEU A 121 1.34 -12.35 -12.70
CA LEU A 121 1.48 -12.24 -11.25
C LEU A 121 1.02 -10.87 -10.81
N LYS A 122 0.07 -10.84 -9.90
CA LYS A 122 -0.36 -9.61 -9.24
C LYS A 122 -0.35 -9.84 -7.73
N ASN A 123 -0.02 -8.77 -7.01
CA ASN A 123 -0.07 -8.78 -5.55
C ASN A 123 0.72 -9.91 -4.91
N MET A 124 1.94 -9.63 -4.54
CA MET A 124 2.80 -10.59 -3.83
C MET A 124 3.13 -10.10 -2.44
N ILE A 125 3.30 -11.03 -1.51
CA ILE A 125 3.82 -10.76 -0.16
C ILE A 125 4.68 -11.93 0.30
N LYS A 126 5.77 -11.62 1.01
CA LYS A 126 6.58 -12.63 1.69
C LYS A 126 6.22 -12.70 3.17
N VAL A 127 5.99 -13.88 3.67
CA VAL A 127 5.79 -14.18 5.09
C VAL A 127 6.67 -15.38 5.44
N ASP A 128 7.61 -15.22 6.36
CA ASP A 128 8.67 -16.18 6.67
C ASP A 128 9.41 -16.63 5.39
N ASP A 129 9.55 -17.93 5.16
CA ASP A 129 10.20 -18.49 3.96
C ASP A 129 9.25 -18.68 2.77
N ASN A 130 8.02 -18.22 2.87
CA ASN A 130 7.01 -18.42 1.85
C ASN A 130 6.63 -17.11 1.17
N LEU A 131 6.50 -17.17 -0.15
CA LEU A 131 5.94 -16.13 -0.98
C LEU A 131 4.50 -16.48 -1.31
N TYR A 132 3.59 -15.57 -1.07
CA TYR A 132 2.18 -15.70 -1.41
C TYR A 132 1.85 -14.73 -2.53
N PHE A 133 1.13 -15.19 -3.54
CA PHE A 133 0.75 -14.39 -4.70
C PHE A 133 -0.57 -14.83 -5.28
N THR A 134 -1.23 -13.91 -5.97
CA THR A 134 -2.48 -14.20 -6.67
C THR A 134 -2.24 -14.31 -8.15
N ASN A 135 -2.93 -15.23 -8.78
CA ASN A 135 -2.94 -15.45 -10.19
C ASN A 135 -4.21 -14.85 -10.82
N TYR A 136 -4.04 -14.17 -11.96
CA TYR A 136 -5.12 -13.58 -12.71
C TYR A 136 -5.19 -14.23 -14.09
N TYR A 137 -6.28 -14.89 -14.38
CA TYR A 137 -6.59 -15.29 -15.75
C TYR A 137 -7.54 -14.25 -16.36
N TYR A 138 -7.09 -13.60 -17.41
CA TYR A 138 -7.95 -12.75 -18.23
C TYR A 138 -8.51 -13.61 -19.37
N TYR A 139 -9.75 -14.08 -19.22
CA TYR A 139 -10.50 -14.62 -20.33
C TYR A 139 -11.63 -13.66 -20.67
N GLU A 140 -11.72 -13.26 -21.95
CA GLU A 140 -12.87 -12.49 -22.46
C GLU A 140 -14.17 -13.22 -22.12
N GLY A 141 -14.99 -12.63 -21.23
CA GLY A 141 -16.33 -13.08 -20.87
C GLY A 141 -16.45 -14.09 -19.73
N SER A 142 -15.39 -14.47 -19.03
CA SER A 142 -15.46 -15.31 -17.83
C SER A 142 -15.20 -14.53 -16.54
N GLU A 143 -15.87 -14.96 -15.46
CA GLU A 143 -15.62 -14.47 -14.13
C GLU A 143 -14.13 -14.66 -13.77
N ILE A 144 -13.53 -13.61 -13.20
CA ILE A 144 -12.12 -13.64 -12.78
C ILE A 144 -12.03 -14.49 -11.52
N GLU A 145 -11.58 -15.73 -11.66
CA GLU A 145 -11.23 -16.55 -10.50
C GLU A 145 -9.84 -16.14 -10.00
N ASN A 146 -9.80 -15.56 -8.81
CA ASN A 146 -8.55 -15.29 -8.11
C ASN A 146 -8.11 -16.53 -7.35
N GLU A 147 -6.98 -17.07 -7.72
CA GLU A 147 -6.34 -18.18 -7.01
C GLU A 147 -5.18 -17.65 -6.16
N LEU A 148 -5.07 -18.15 -4.93
CA LEU A 148 -3.94 -17.86 -4.05
C LEU A 148 -2.97 -19.02 -4.08
N TYR A 149 -1.71 -18.70 -4.35
CA TYR A 149 -0.58 -19.64 -4.35
C TYR A 149 0.41 -19.34 -3.24
N GLU A 150 1.09 -20.38 -2.79
CA GLU A 150 2.26 -20.33 -1.92
C GLU A 150 3.46 -20.91 -2.65
N TYR A 151 4.59 -20.21 -2.64
CA TYR A 151 5.88 -20.70 -3.13
C TYR A 151 6.90 -20.64 -1.99
N ASN A 152 7.45 -21.80 -1.63
CA ASN A 152 8.47 -21.87 -0.59
C ASN A 152 9.85 -21.59 -1.17
N LEU A 153 10.52 -20.54 -0.69
CA LEU A 153 11.81 -20.08 -1.21
C LEU A 153 12.96 -21.09 -1.00
N LYS A 154 12.86 -21.95 0.04
CA LYS A 154 13.88 -22.96 0.33
C LYS A 154 13.69 -24.25 -0.47
N THR A 155 12.48 -24.81 -0.43
CA THR A 155 12.18 -26.08 -1.08
C THR A 155 11.86 -25.96 -2.57
N LYS A 156 11.58 -24.72 -3.04
CA LYS A 156 11.14 -24.41 -4.41
C LYS A 156 9.78 -25.00 -4.79
N ASN A 157 9.03 -25.48 -3.80
CA ASN A 157 7.69 -26.02 -4.03
C ASN A 157 6.67 -24.91 -4.17
N ILE A 158 5.80 -25.06 -5.16
CA ILE A 158 4.64 -24.21 -5.39
C ILE A 158 3.38 -25.02 -5.13
N ARG A 159 2.39 -24.42 -4.43
CA ARG A 159 1.08 -25.04 -4.24
C ARG A 159 -0.03 -24.01 -4.29
N LYS A 160 -1.17 -24.41 -4.80
CA LYS A 160 -2.40 -23.64 -4.69
C LYS A 160 -2.95 -23.78 -3.27
N ILE A 161 -3.31 -22.66 -2.67
CA ILE A 161 -3.87 -22.60 -1.31
C ILE A 161 -5.39 -22.60 -1.35
N LEU A 162 -5.97 -21.69 -2.16
CA LEU A 162 -7.43 -21.59 -2.27
C LEU A 162 -7.87 -20.86 -3.54
N ASP A 163 -9.12 -21.11 -3.92
CA ASP A 163 -9.87 -20.31 -4.89
C ASP A 163 -10.69 -19.25 -4.15
N TYR A 164 -10.54 -17.99 -4.52
CA TYR A 164 -11.36 -16.95 -3.93
C TYR A 164 -11.66 -15.86 -4.94
N ASN A 165 -12.90 -15.37 -4.92
CA ASN A 165 -13.34 -14.24 -5.72
C ASN A 165 -13.22 -12.98 -4.87
N GLY A 166 -11.99 -12.51 -4.65
CA GLY A 166 -11.73 -11.36 -3.80
C GLY A 166 -10.93 -10.27 -4.53
N GLU A 167 -11.06 -9.03 -4.10
CA GLU A 167 -10.22 -7.95 -4.60
C GLU A 167 -8.88 -7.92 -3.87
N GLY A 168 -7.80 -8.15 -4.60
CA GLY A 168 -6.43 -8.04 -4.11
C GLY A 168 -5.96 -9.25 -3.29
N LEU A 169 -4.75 -9.16 -2.73
CA LEU A 169 -4.15 -10.23 -1.94
C LEU A 169 -4.86 -10.38 -0.58
N PRO A 170 -5.14 -11.60 -0.09
CA PRO A 170 -5.58 -11.85 1.29
C PRO A 170 -4.61 -11.28 2.33
N LEU A 171 -5.09 -11.05 3.55
CA LEU A 171 -4.20 -10.77 4.68
C LEU A 171 -3.58 -12.07 5.14
N ILE A 172 -2.26 -12.16 5.03
CA ILE A 172 -1.51 -13.37 5.36
C ILE A 172 -0.70 -13.12 6.61
N THR A 173 -0.93 -13.95 7.61
CA THR A 173 -0.13 -14.01 8.84
C THR A 173 0.70 -15.30 8.87
N LYS A 174 1.50 -15.48 9.90
CA LYS A 174 2.27 -16.70 10.08
C LYS A 174 1.40 -17.96 10.13
N GLU A 175 0.27 -17.89 10.82
CA GLU A 175 -0.58 -19.06 11.10
C GLU A 175 -1.86 -19.10 10.27
N ARG A 176 -2.33 -17.96 9.76
CA ARG A 176 -3.67 -17.80 9.18
C ARG A 176 -3.68 -16.95 7.95
N ILE A 177 -4.70 -17.17 7.12
CA ILE A 177 -5.03 -16.35 5.96
C ILE A 177 -6.45 -15.84 6.15
N TYR A 178 -6.62 -14.51 6.10
CA TYR A 178 -7.92 -13.85 6.16
C TYR A 178 -8.26 -13.34 4.76
N TYR A 179 -9.40 -13.75 4.24
CA TYR A 179 -9.82 -13.35 2.90
C TYR A 179 -11.30 -13.03 2.86
N SER A 180 -11.71 -12.22 1.89
CA SER A 180 -13.10 -11.90 1.66
C SER A 180 -13.61 -12.60 0.40
N LYS A 181 -14.82 -13.18 0.50
CA LYS A 181 -15.58 -13.75 -0.60
C LYS A 181 -17.05 -13.44 -0.39
N ASP A 182 -17.72 -12.89 -1.41
CA ASP A 182 -19.15 -12.53 -1.37
C ASP A 182 -19.50 -11.62 -0.18
N SER A 183 -18.69 -10.59 0.07
CA SER A 183 -18.82 -9.67 1.21
C SER A 183 -18.76 -10.32 2.58
N LYS A 184 -18.15 -11.48 2.68
CA LYS A 184 -17.93 -12.23 3.92
C LYS A 184 -16.45 -12.47 4.13
N ILE A 185 -16.01 -12.41 5.37
CA ILE A 185 -14.62 -12.69 5.76
C ILE A 185 -14.52 -14.09 6.31
N TYR A 186 -13.54 -14.83 5.80
CA TYR A 186 -13.19 -16.18 6.20
C TYR A 186 -11.77 -16.22 6.73
N ILE A 187 -11.51 -17.20 7.58
CA ILE A 187 -10.20 -17.54 8.12
C ILE A 187 -9.83 -18.92 7.61
N LEU A 188 -8.68 -19.07 6.99
CA LEU A 188 -8.03 -20.34 6.72
C LEU A 188 -6.89 -20.51 7.73
N ASP A 189 -6.95 -21.53 8.56
CA ASP A 189 -5.84 -21.96 9.40
C ASP A 189 -4.83 -22.74 8.54
N LYS A 190 -3.58 -22.26 8.50
CA LYS A 190 -2.54 -22.85 7.61
C LYS A 190 -2.05 -24.22 8.06
N ASN A 191 -2.24 -24.57 9.34
CA ASN A 191 -1.78 -25.85 9.90
C ASN A 191 -2.82 -26.96 9.72
N THR A 192 -4.10 -26.61 9.90
CA THR A 192 -5.20 -27.59 9.81
C THR A 192 -5.92 -27.57 8.47
N GLU A 193 -5.68 -26.54 7.65
CA GLU A 193 -6.37 -26.24 6.39
C GLU A 193 -7.90 -26.05 6.58
N GLU A 194 -8.33 -25.79 7.82
CA GLU A 194 -9.74 -25.57 8.14
C GLU A 194 -10.15 -24.14 7.78
N ILE A 195 -11.28 -24.02 7.08
CA ILE A 195 -11.87 -22.72 6.73
C ILE A 195 -13.05 -22.43 7.65
N LYS A 196 -13.04 -21.25 8.27
CA LYS A 196 -14.12 -20.76 9.15
C LYS A 196 -14.66 -19.43 8.68
N TYR A 197 -15.97 -19.27 8.67
CA TYR A 197 -16.61 -17.97 8.55
C TYR A 197 -16.37 -17.14 9.81
N LEU A 198 -15.98 -15.89 9.64
CA LEU A 198 -15.79 -14.95 10.75
C LEU A 198 -16.92 -13.92 10.84
N CYS A 199 -17.16 -13.16 9.76
CA CYS A 199 -18.15 -12.08 9.77
C CYS A 199 -18.43 -11.51 8.37
N GLU A 200 -19.48 -10.71 8.25
CA GLU A 200 -19.71 -9.85 7.09
C GLU A 200 -18.65 -8.76 7.02
N GLY A 201 -18.07 -8.54 5.83
CA GLY A 201 -17.04 -7.54 5.59
C GLY A 201 -16.23 -7.82 4.33
N ILE A 202 -15.37 -6.84 4.00
CA ILE A 202 -14.48 -6.89 2.84
C ILE A 202 -13.09 -6.43 3.24
N LYS A 203 -12.09 -6.71 2.41
CA LYS A 203 -10.72 -6.18 2.53
C LYS A 203 -10.11 -6.29 3.94
N PRO A 204 -9.94 -7.51 4.49
CA PRO A 204 -9.15 -7.68 5.72
C PRO A 204 -7.72 -7.22 5.45
N PHE A 205 -7.15 -6.36 6.31
CA PHE A 205 -5.87 -5.71 6.01
C PHE A 205 -4.85 -5.70 7.14
N ALA A 206 -5.28 -5.90 8.38
CA ALA A 206 -4.35 -5.99 9.52
C ALA A 206 -4.88 -6.97 10.58
N TYR A 207 -3.96 -7.65 11.25
CA TYR A 207 -4.22 -8.49 12.40
C TYR A 207 -3.22 -8.14 13.49
N ASP A 208 -3.73 -7.82 14.67
CA ASP A 208 -2.90 -7.38 15.79
C ASP A 208 -3.56 -7.73 17.14
N ASN A 209 -2.82 -8.38 18.02
CA ASN A 209 -3.25 -8.70 19.39
C ASN A 209 -4.63 -9.39 19.50
N GLY A 210 -4.95 -10.31 18.59
CA GLY A 210 -6.23 -11.04 18.60
C GLY A 210 -7.39 -10.28 17.95
N TYR A 211 -7.10 -9.17 17.27
CA TYR A 211 -8.07 -8.37 16.55
C TYR A 211 -7.78 -8.32 15.06
N LEU A 212 -8.82 -8.58 14.26
CA LEU A 212 -8.79 -8.35 12.82
C LEU A 212 -9.33 -6.96 12.51
N TYR A 213 -8.66 -6.26 11.58
CA TYR A 213 -9.08 -4.96 11.04
C TYR A 213 -9.49 -5.15 9.58
N TYR A 214 -10.67 -4.63 9.23
CA TYR A 214 -11.22 -4.79 7.88
C TYR A 214 -12.13 -3.62 7.52
N MET A 215 -12.53 -3.54 6.25
CA MET A 215 -13.56 -2.62 5.79
C MET A 215 -14.89 -3.35 5.67
N ASP A 216 -15.98 -2.69 5.96
CA ASP A 216 -17.31 -3.16 5.58
C ASP A 216 -17.75 -2.58 4.21
N THR A 217 -18.87 -3.05 3.70
CA THR A 217 -19.44 -2.60 2.42
C THR A 217 -19.91 -1.15 2.42
N GLN A 218 -19.98 -0.50 3.58
CA GLN A 218 -20.37 0.90 3.78
C GLN A 218 -19.14 1.81 3.98
N ASN A 219 -17.93 1.33 3.68
CA ASN A 219 -16.67 2.03 3.91
C ASN A 219 -16.38 2.38 5.38
N ASN A 220 -16.89 1.57 6.31
CA ASN A 220 -16.48 1.69 7.71
C ASN A 220 -15.23 0.85 7.97
N LEU A 221 -14.30 1.43 8.72
CA LEU A 221 -13.18 0.73 9.31
C LEU A 221 -13.65 0.04 10.59
N ILE A 222 -13.58 -1.28 10.59
CA ILE A 222 -14.05 -2.14 11.68
C ILE A 222 -12.88 -2.90 12.28
N LYS A 223 -12.92 -3.04 13.59
CA LYS A 223 -12.07 -3.94 14.38
C LYS A 223 -12.95 -5.02 15.00
N ILE A 224 -12.57 -6.27 14.86
CA ILE A 224 -13.29 -7.41 15.45
C ILE A 224 -12.35 -8.27 16.28
N SER A 225 -12.82 -8.67 17.48
CA SER A 225 -12.13 -9.64 18.31
C SER A 225 -12.40 -11.05 17.82
N GLU A 226 -11.38 -11.83 17.51
CA GLU A 226 -11.55 -13.24 17.15
C GLU A 226 -12.06 -14.10 18.30
N LYS A 227 -11.79 -13.69 19.55
CA LYS A 227 -12.17 -14.48 20.73
C LYS A 227 -13.66 -14.52 20.98
N ASN A 228 -14.35 -13.40 20.76
CA ASN A 228 -15.77 -13.25 21.13
C ASN A 228 -16.62 -12.60 20.03
N ASN A 229 -16.06 -12.36 18.84
CA ASN A 229 -16.70 -11.73 17.69
C ASN A 229 -17.26 -10.32 17.98
N GLN A 230 -16.77 -9.66 19.03
CA GLN A 230 -17.19 -8.32 19.36
C GLN A 230 -16.60 -7.32 18.37
N LYS A 231 -17.48 -6.53 17.74
CA LYS A 231 -17.13 -5.54 16.71
C LYS A 231 -17.09 -4.13 17.29
N GLU A 232 -16.13 -3.36 16.83
CA GLU A 232 -15.99 -1.93 17.09
C GLU A 232 -15.84 -1.18 15.78
N LYS A 233 -16.69 -0.19 15.52
CA LYS A 233 -16.51 0.73 14.40
C LYS A 233 -15.54 1.84 14.79
N LEU A 234 -14.39 1.88 14.13
CA LEU A 234 -13.33 2.83 14.43
C LEU A 234 -13.46 4.13 13.63
N TYR A 235 -13.86 4.04 12.37
CA TYR A 235 -13.92 5.21 11.48
C TYR A 235 -14.88 4.94 10.31
N THR A 236 -15.41 6.03 9.72
CA THR A 236 -16.22 5.97 8.50
C THR A 236 -15.58 6.87 7.45
N LEU A 237 -15.23 6.31 6.30
CA LEU A 237 -14.80 7.08 5.15
C LEU A 237 -16.01 7.77 4.49
N GLU A 238 -15.76 8.91 3.85
CA GLU A 238 -16.77 9.63 3.09
C GLU A 238 -17.40 8.74 2.02
N SER A 239 -18.71 8.77 1.86
CA SER A 239 -19.48 7.86 1.00
C SER A 239 -19.14 7.95 -0.50
N ASN A 240 -18.56 9.08 -0.93
CA ASN A 240 -18.16 9.33 -2.32
C ASN A 240 -16.73 8.82 -2.65
N ILE A 241 -16.06 8.22 -1.67
CA ILE A 241 -14.69 7.73 -1.84
C ILE A 241 -14.73 6.24 -2.14
N LYS A 242 -14.15 5.84 -3.26
CA LYS A 242 -13.84 4.44 -3.54
C LYS A 242 -12.44 4.12 -2.99
N ILE A 243 -12.32 3.00 -2.31
CA ILE A 243 -11.02 2.50 -1.83
C ILE A 243 -10.43 1.62 -2.93
N GLY A 244 -9.29 2.07 -3.51
CA GLY A 244 -8.60 1.38 -4.59
C GLY A 244 -7.74 0.19 -4.16
N GLY A 245 -7.42 0.10 -2.85
CA GLY A 245 -6.58 -0.96 -2.31
C GLY A 245 -6.92 -1.27 -0.85
N LYS A 246 -6.11 -2.09 -0.21
CA LYS A 246 -6.23 -2.33 1.23
C LYS A 246 -5.70 -1.14 2.01
N PRO A 247 -6.38 -0.73 3.10
CA PRO A 247 -5.78 0.18 4.06
C PRO A 247 -4.52 -0.42 4.70
N GLU A 248 -3.64 0.43 5.20
CA GLU A 248 -2.50 0.02 6.01
C GLU A 248 -2.64 0.58 7.42
N LYS A 249 -2.58 -0.28 8.44
CA LYS A 249 -2.54 0.11 9.85
C LYS A 249 -1.10 0.47 10.21
N ILE A 250 -0.82 1.75 10.44
CA ILE A 250 0.52 2.24 10.80
C ILE A 250 0.69 2.22 12.33
N THR A 251 -0.34 2.69 13.05
CA THR A 251 -0.47 2.61 14.51
C THR A 251 -1.94 2.38 14.86
N ASP A 252 -2.28 2.28 16.14
CA ASP A 252 -3.68 2.12 16.57
C ASP A 252 -4.58 3.29 16.16
N ASP A 253 -4.02 4.49 16.04
CA ASP A 253 -4.76 5.69 15.68
C ASP A 253 -4.52 6.13 14.21
N LEU A 254 -3.48 5.64 13.54
CA LEU A 254 -3.01 6.13 12.24
C LEU A 254 -3.13 5.07 11.15
N TYR A 255 -3.86 5.40 10.11
CA TYR A 255 -4.12 4.53 8.97
C TYR A 255 -3.80 5.23 7.66
N LEU A 256 -3.33 4.46 6.68
CA LEU A 256 -3.17 4.90 5.30
C LEU A 256 -4.27 4.28 4.45
N PHE A 257 -4.98 5.13 3.71
CA PHE A 257 -6.00 4.71 2.76
C PHE A 257 -5.56 4.99 1.33
N VAL A 258 -5.80 4.03 0.44
CA VAL A 258 -5.64 4.17 -1.00
C VAL A 258 -6.99 4.55 -1.58
N LYS A 259 -7.14 5.80 -2.04
CA LYS A 259 -8.39 6.33 -2.57
C LYS A 259 -8.34 6.38 -4.09
N LEU A 260 -9.45 6.04 -4.74
CA LEU A 260 -9.67 6.30 -6.15
C LEU A 260 -10.40 7.65 -6.28
N VAL A 261 -9.77 8.61 -6.92
CA VAL A 261 -10.35 9.95 -7.14
C VAL A 261 -10.70 10.07 -8.62
N PRO A 262 -11.98 10.34 -8.97
CA PRO A 262 -12.35 10.49 -10.37
C PRO A 262 -11.63 11.68 -10.99
N LYS A 263 -10.96 11.45 -12.11
CA LYS A 263 -10.29 12.48 -12.88
C LYS A 263 -11.29 13.11 -13.85
N PHE A 264 -11.68 14.34 -13.63
CA PHE A 264 -12.43 15.12 -14.60
C PHE A 264 -11.49 15.60 -15.72
N ILE A 265 -11.24 14.75 -16.70
CA ILE A 265 -10.69 15.18 -18.00
C ILE A 265 -11.86 15.57 -18.88
N LYS A 266 -11.74 16.67 -19.58
CA LYS A 266 -12.82 17.42 -20.27
C LYS A 266 -13.67 16.64 -21.28
N ILE A 267 -13.40 15.38 -21.62
CA ILE A 267 -14.10 14.63 -22.67
C ILE A 267 -14.29 13.12 -22.39
N GLU A 268 -13.50 12.49 -21.53
CA GLU A 268 -13.62 11.05 -21.25
C GLU A 268 -13.51 10.78 -19.75
N ILE A 269 -14.49 10.04 -19.22
CA ILE A 269 -14.44 9.48 -17.85
C ILE A 269 -13.57 8.24 -17.95
N ASP A 270 -12.27 8.43 -17.97
CA ASP A 270 -11.35 7.31 -17.89
C ASP A 270 -10.18 7.61 -16.96
N VAL A 271 -9.93 6.65 -16.10
CA VAL A 271 -8.83 6.53 -15.14
C VAL A 271 -9.03 7.32 -13.84
N ASP A 272 -9.38 6.60 -12.79
CA ASP A 272 -9.33 7.08 -11.42
C ASP A 272 -7.86 7.35 -11.03
N ASP A 273 -7.54 8.58 -10.62
CA ASP A 273 -6.26 8.88 -10.00
C ASP A 273 -6.22 8.24 -8.59
N THR A 274 -5.10 7.65 -8.26
CA THR A 274 -4.91 7.08 -6.92
C THR A 274 -4.31 8.11 -5.98
N GLU A 275 -4.97 8.37 -4.87
CA GLU A 275 -4.45 9.21 -3.78
C GLU A 275 -4.19 8.38 -2.52
N LEU A 276 -3.06 8.66 -1.87
CA LEU A 276 -2.71 8.08 -0.57
C LEU A 276 -3.01 9.10 0.52
N GLU A 277 -3.95 8.77 1.40
CA GLU A 277 -4.35 9.64 2.50
C GLU A 277 -4.05 9.01 3.86
N LEU A 278 -3.23 9.71 4.66
CA LEU A 278 -3.04 9.39 6.08
C LEU A 278 -4.17 9.98 6.89
N VAL A 279 -4.77 9.14 7.74
CA VAL A 279 -5.88 9.52 8.62
C VAL A 279 -5.55 9.15 10.05
N ASP A 280 -5.54 10.15 10.94
CA ASP A 280 -5.59 9.94 12.39
C ASP A 280 -7.05 9.85 12.79
N ILE A 281 -7.54 8.63 13.03
CA ILE A 281 -8.95 8.35 13.30
C ILE A 281 -9.42 8.93 14.65
N LYS A 282 -8.53 9.03 15.64
CA LYS A 282 -8.82 9.57 16.97
C LYS A 282 -8.99 11.09 16.97
N LYS A 283 -8.20 11.78 16.16
CA LYS A 283 -8.22 13.24 16.05
C LYS A 283 -9.04 13.72 14.85
N ASN A 284 -9.54 12.80 14.04
CA ASN A 284 -10.23 13.09 12.77
C ASN A 284 -9.43 14.07 11.88
N LYS A 285 -8.12 13.85 11.80
CA LYS A 285 -7.22 14.62 10.95
C LYS A 285 -6.75 13.77 9.79
N LYS A 286 -6.63 14.39 8.63
CA LYS A 286 -6.20 13.72 7.40
C LYS A 286 -5.20 14.56 6.60
N ILE A 287 -4.26 13.92 5.92
CA ILE A 287 -3.30 14.56 5.02
C ILE A 287 -3.01 13.66 3.84
N ASN A 288 -2.96 14.23 2.63
CA ASN A 288 -2.49 13.50 1.47
C ASN A 288 -0.98 13.23 1.61
N LEU A 289 -0.54 12.01 1.36
CA LEU A 289 0.86 11.60 1.47
C LEU A 289 1.77 12.44 0.54
N LYS A 290 1.25 12.83 -0.62
CA LYS A 290 1.88 13.76 -1.55
C LYS A 290 2.19 15.10 -0.89
N ASP A 291 1.26 15.68 -0.14
CA ASP A 291 1.47 16.93 0.61
C ASP A 291 2.49 16.77 1.74
N LEU A 292 2.59 15.59 2.33
CA LEU A 292 3.53 15.29 3.40
C LEU A 292 4.97 15.24 2.90
N TYR A 293 5.22 14.60 1.78
CA TYR A 293 6.57 14.28 1.29
C TYR A 293 7.02 15.13 0.08
N TYR A 294 6.11 15.54 -0.82
CA TYR A 294 6.50 16.23 -2.08
C TYR A 294 6.96 17.68 -1.93
N ARG A 295 6.39 18.45 -0.99
CA ARG A 295 6.66 19.91 -0.92
C ARG A 295 7.99 20.31 -0.30
N ASN A 296 8.86 19.36 0.06
CA ASN A 296 10.17 19.65 0.66
C ASN A 296 11.33 19.30 -0.28
N ASN A 297 11.21 19.47 -1.59
CA ASN A 297 12.26 19.20 -2.57
C ASN A 297 12.80 17.76 -2.59
N PHE A 298 12.12 16.82 -1.94
CA PHE A 298 12.54 15.42 -1.92
C PHE A 298 12.30 14.74 -3.27
N PHE A 299 11.32 15.22 -4.04
CA PHE A 299 10.93 14.65 -5.33
C PHE A 299 11.16 15.60 -6.53
N GLU A 300 11.69 16.81 -6.36
CA GLU A 300 11.79 17.82 -7.43
C GLU A 300 12.66 17.40 -8.63
N LYS A 301 13.54 16.43 -8.46
CA LYS A 301 14.38 15.91 -9.57
C LYS A 301 13.97 14.53 -10.08
N GLU A 302 13.27 13.76 -9.27
CA GLU A 302 12.80 12.42 -9.62
C GLU A 302 11.27 12.51 -9.60
N GLN A 303 10.65 12.85 -10.73
CA GLN A 303 9.20 12.84 -10.83
C GLN A 303 8.75 11.39 -10.63
N ILE A 304 8.01 11.14 -9.55
CA ILE A 304 7.09 10.03 -9.52
C ILE A 304 6.08 10.38 -10.60
N GLU A 305 5.98 9.57 -11.64
CA GLU A 305 4.97 9.79 -12.68
C GLU A 305 3.60 9.85 -12.01
N GLU A 306 2.76 10.80 -12.42
CA GLU A 306 1.43 11.02 -11.86
C GLU A 306 0.49 9.81 -12.06
N ASN A 307 0.92 8.81 -12.83
CA ASN A 307 0.15 7.62 -13.21
C ASN A 307 0.62 6.31 -12.53
N ILE A 308 1.37 6.37 -11.42
CA ILE A 308 1.68 5.14 -10.70
C ILE A 308 0.41 4.72 -9.97
N LEU A 309 -0.15 3.60 -10.39
CA LEU A 309 -1.04 2.80 -9.58
C LEU A 309 -0.27 2.40 -8.32
N PHE A 310 -0.43 3.18 -7.23
CA PHE A 310 0.06 2.79 -5.92
C PHE A 310 -0.74 1.57 -5.48
N THR A 311 -0.24 0.41 -5.83
CA THR A 311 -0.73 -0.84 -5.25
C THR A 311 -0.08 -1.01 -3.89
N ASN A 312 -0.67 -1.79 -2.99
CA ASN A 312 -0.11 -2.08 -1.66
C ASN A 312 1.30 -2.72 -1.71
N THR A 313 1.82 -2.98 -2.90
CA THR A 313 3.12 -3.59 -3.14
C THR A 313 4.21 -2.59 -3.52
N THR A 314 3.88 -1.30 -3.70
CA THR A 314 4.85 -0.28 -4.12
C THR A 314 5.33 0.62 -2.99
N PHE A 315 4.75 0.51 -1.79
CA PHE A 315 5.16 1.27 -0.60
C PHE A 315 4.89 0.47 0.68
N MET A 316 5.56 0.85 1.77
CA MET A 316 5.30 0.35 3.12
C MET A 316 5.84 1.31 4.18
N PHE A 317 5.23 1.27 5.38
CA PHE A 317 5.78 1.87 6.57
C PHE A 317 6.47 0.80 7.43
N ILE A 318 7.70 1.07 7.85
CA ILE A 318 8.49 0.16 8.68
C ILE A 318 8.99 0.87 9.93
N ASP A 319 9.19 0.13 11.00
CA ASP A 319 9.75 0.66 12.24
C ASP A 319 11.23 1.02 12.11
N LYS A 320 11.63 2.14 12.69
CA LYS A 320 13.02 2.49 12.89
C LYS A 320 13.54 1.65 14.08
N LYS A 321 14.24 0.58 13.80
CA LYS A 321 14.96 -0.19 14.83
C LYS A 321 16.41 0.22 14.91
#